data_f8784accafb70e45f1d35a027ff79264
#
_entry.id   f8784accafb70e45f1d35a027ff79264
#
_cell.length_a   1.000
_cell.length_b   1.000
_cell.length_c   1.000
_cell.angle_alpha   90.00
_cell.angle_beta   90.00
_cell.angle_gamma   90.00
#
_symmetry.space_group_name_H-M   'P 1'
#
loop_
_entity.id
_entity.type
_entity.pdbx_description
1 polymer ?
#
loop_
_entity_poly.entity_id
_entity_poly.type
_entity_poly.pdbx_seq_one_letter_code
_entity_poly.pdbx_strand_id
1 'polypeptide(L)'
;LPTSEAAEKVVQSQDALFGRVAARLGPVANFISTHPLRGLTPERVGSIFNTVLVSGWMLDKACLDEDVILADSHWRAVDNSFRVSIIGSPFTVEPVDSSDLAQAVADYQQKVLLDECHGWQQACKRLLFGDTAGYALEEVVYEWREVNYNSGGHSYTVEAPTPIGFEWVRNVHTRWNQAQGDRLELDSRDGFFPVSATPHKWLTYTAAHDFMVRRRGLNYTNIWLSLIKLNDWARWAALLDIWGLRAPVVKYARDRWQDEKMRTELIAQIQAWGKGMGAAFPDDVEFDASPGISDGDSRGMHAALLGVINSEQSKLRQGEQLTTETGGAGSYALSETHADTKAEHIEEGEQNLSSEVRQWLRA
;
A
#
# COMPACT_ATOMS: atom_id res chain seq x y z
N LEU A 1 -12.00 27.42 24.57
CA LEU A 1 -12.29 26.22 23.77
C LEU A 1 -13.66 26.41 23.14
N PRO A 2 -13.83 26.31 21.82
CA PRO A 2 -15.13 26.40 21.18
C PRO A 2 -16.02 25.27 21.70
N THR A 3 -17.27 25.58 21.99
CA THR A 3 -18.25 24.59 22.45
C THR A 3 -18.48 23.53 21.38
N SER A 4 -18.77 22.30 21.77
CA SER A 4 -19.00 21.12 20.90
C SER A 4 -19.95 21.45 19.71
N GLU A 5 -20.94 22.29 19.95
CA GLU A 5 -21.93 22.73 18.96
C GLU A 5 -21.35 23.65 17.85
N ALA A 6 -20.31 24.43 18.17
CA ALA A 6 -19.61 25.26 17.19
C ALA A 6 -18.68 24.41 16.31
N ALA A 7 -18.05 23.37 16.86
CA ALA A 7 -17.24 22.42 16.11
C ALA A 7 -18.10 21.55 15.17
N GLU A 8 -19.27 21.08 15.61
CA GLU A 8 -20.23 20.35 14.76
C GLU A 8 -20.76 21.20 13.60
N LYS A 9 -21.07 22.48 13.85
CA LYS A 9 -21.50 23.40 12.78
C LYS A 9 -20.41 23.68 11.75
N VAL A 10 -19.14 23.73 12.18
CA VAL A 10 -18.00 23.89 11.26
C VAL A 10 -17.82 22.63 10.42
N VAL A 11 -17.92 21.44 10.99
CA VAL A 11 -17.83 20.17 10.26
C VAL A 11 -19.01 20.03 9.29
N GLN A 12 -20.24 20.30 9.72
CA GLN A 12 -21.41 20.26 8.83
C GLN A 12 -21.34 21.31 7.72
N SER A 13 -20.77 22.49 7.98
CA SER A 13 -20.57 23.52 6.94
C SER A 13 -19.46 23.13 5.96
N GLN A 14 -18.40 22.45 6.42
CA GLN A 14 -17.37 21.92 5.55
C GLN A 14 -17.89 20.76 4.70
N ASP A 15 -18.63 19.82 5.28
CA ASP A 15 -19.27 18.72 4.54
C ASP A 15 -20.29 19.23 3.52
N ALA A 16 -21.07 20.24 3.86
CA ALA A 16 -21.99 20.89 2.93
C ALA A 16 -21.27 21.67 1.82
N LEU A 17 -20.11 22.28 2.13
CA LEU A 17 -19.28 22.97 1.15
C LEU A 17 -18.58 21.95 0.24
N PHE A 18 -18.01 20.90 0.78
CA PHE A 18 -17.41 19.81 0.01
C PHE A 18 -18.45 19.06 -0.82
N GLY A 19 -19.64 18.80 -0.30
CA GLY A 19 -20.74 18.21 -1.07
C GLY A 19 -21.20 19.11 -2.22
N ARG A 20 -21.25 20.44 -2.04
CA ARG A 20 -21.56 21.39 -3.10
C ARG A 20 -20.44 21.55 -4.12
N VAL A 21 -19.19 21.48 -3.68
CA VAL A 21 -18.03 21.49 -4.57
C VAL A 21 -17.96 20.16 -5.34
N ALA A 22 -18.16 19.02 -4.69
CA ALA A 22 -18.20 17.71 -5.33
C ALA A 22 -19.35 17.58 -6.36
N ALA A 23 -20.52 18.16 -6.09
CA ALA A 23 -21.64 18.20 -7.05
C ALA A 23 -21.38 19.09 -8.27
N ARG A 24 -20.44 20.04 -8.16
CA ARG A 24 -20.05 20.97 -9.23
C ARG A 24 -18.81 20.52 -9.99
N LEU A 25 -17.93 19.75 -9.35
CA LEU A 25 -16.79 19.10 -9.97
C LEU A 25 -17.30 17.83 -10.68
N GLY A 26 -17.01 17.67 -11.94
CA GLY A 26 -17.50 16.56 -12.76
C GLY A 26 -16.96 15.18 -12.32
N PRO A 27 -16.75 14.21 -13.23
CA PRO A 27 -16.37 12.82 -12.93
C PRO A 27 -15.13 12.65 -12.04
N VAL A 28 -14.21 13.61 -12.06
CA VAL A 28 -12.97 13.58 -11.26
C VAL A 28 -13.25 13.71 -9.76
N ALA A 29 -14.21 14.55 -9.36
CA ALA A 29 -14.59 14.68 -7.94
C ALA A 29 -15.26 13.40 -7.41
N ASN A 30 -16.02 12.71 -8.25
CA ASN A 30 -16.59 11.41 -7.89
C ASN A 30 -15.50 10.36 -7.71
N PHE A 31 -14.45 10.37 -8.53
CA PHE A 31 -13.28 9.50 -8.35
C PHE A 31 -12.63 9.71 -6.98
N ILE A 32 -12.33 10.97 -6.62
CA ILE A 32 -11.76 11.28 -5.30
C ILE A 32 -12.70 10.89 -4.16
N SER A 33 -14.02 11.03 -4.35
CA SER A 33 -15.01 10.70 -3.33
C SER A 33 -15.16 9.21 -3.05
N THR A 34 -14.79 8.35 -3.99
CA THR A 34 -14.86 6.88 -3.89
C THR A 34 -13.51 6.22 -3.64
N HIS A 35 -12.43 6.99 -3.60
CA HIS A 35 -11.08 6.46 -3.40
C HIS A 35 -10.94 5.80 -2.01
N PRO A 36 -10.30 4.61 -1.88
CA PRO A 36 -10.14 3.88 -0.62
C PRO A 36 -9.48 4.72 0.49
N LEU A 37 -8.51 5.57 0.12
CA LEU A 37 -7.81 6.46 1.06
C LEU A 37 -8.52 7.81 1.29
N ARG A 38 -9.77 7.94 0.88
CA ARG A 38 -10.55 9.17 1.09
C ARG A 38 -10.65 9.49 2.59
N GLY A 39 -10.37 10.76 2.92
CA GLY A 39 -10.41 11.23 4.31
C GLY A 39 -9.23 10.75 5.16
N LEU A 40 -8.21 10.17 4.53
CA LEU A 40 -6.94 9.91 5.19
C LEU A 40 -6.21 11.24 5.37
N THR A 41 -6.01 11.63 6.64
CA THR A 41 -5.24 12.82 7.01
C THR A 41 -3.99 12.41 7.79
N PRO A 42 -2.96 13.28 7.88
CA PRO A 42 -1.79 13.01 8.71
C PRO A 42 -2.14 12.66 10.15
N GLU A 43 -3.13 13.36 10.74
CA GLU A 43 -3.59 13.13 12.12
C GLU A 43 -4.23 11.75 12.27
N ARG A 44 -5.02 11.30 11.28
CA ARG A 44 -5.62 9.96 11.29
C ARG A 44 -4.57 8.87 11.15
N VAL A 45 -3.59 9.03 10.26
CA VAL A 45 -2.44 8.11 10.15
C VAL A 45 -1.69 8.04 11.47
N GLY A 46 -1.38 9.18 12.07
CA GLY A 46 -0.73 9.25 13.38
C GLY A 46 -1.53 8.55 14.48
N SER A 47 -2.86 8.72 14.50
CA SER A 47 -3.76 8.07 15.44
C SER A 47 -3.77 6.55 15.27
N ILE A 48 -3.84 6.05 14.03
CA ILE A 48 -3.78 4.61 13.71
C ILE A 48 -2.46 4.01 14.21
N PHE A 49 -1.33 4.64 13.89
CA PHE A 49 -0.02 4.16 14.33
C PHE A 49 0.14 4.20 15.87
N ASN A 50 -0.40 5.23 16.51
CA ASN A 50 -0.38 5.30 17.98
C ASN A 50 -1.26 4.21 18.60
N THR A 51 -2.41 3.88 18.01
CA THR A 51 -3.26 2.78 18.46
C THR A 51 -2.51 1.45 18.45
N VAL A 52 -1.83 1.15 17.34
CA VAL A 52 -0.99 -0.06 17.27
C VAL A 52 0.11 -0.03 18.32
N LEU A 53 0.78 1.11 18.50
CA LEU A 53 1.88 1.25 19.44
C LEU A 53 1.43 1.05 20.90
N VAL A 54 0.28 1.63 21.29
CA VAL A 54 -0.20 1.64 22.67
C VAL A 54 -1.02 0.40 23.02
N SER A 55 -1.90 -0.04 22.12
CA SER A 55 -2.84 -1.15 22.40
C SER A 55 -2.48 -2.47 21.72
N GLY A 56 -1.64 -2.44 20.70
CA GLY A 56 -1.33 -3.60 19.87
C GLY A 56 -2.44 -3.99 18.88
N TRP A 57 -3.54 -3.22 18.79
CA TRP A 57 -4.63 -3.49 17.86
C TRP A 57 -4.23 -3.20 16.42
N MET A 58 -4.42 -4.19 15.54
CA MET A 58 -3.97 -4.12 14.15
C MET A 58 -5.06 -3.77 13.16
N LEU A 59 -6.34 -3.81 13.52
CA LEU A 59 -7.47 -3.68 12.60
C LEU A 59 -7.34 -2.48 11.64
N ASP A 60 -7.23 -1.27 12.19
CA ASP A 60 -7.19 -0.06 11.36
C ASP A 60 -5.91 0.02 10.52
N LYS A 61 -4.77 -0.40 11.10
CA LYS A 61 -3.51 -0.45 10.36
C LYS A 61 -3.53 -1.49 9.25
N ALA A 62 -4.06 -2.68 9.51
CA ALA A 62 -4.14 -3.74 8.51
C ALA A 62 -5.05 -3.36 7.34
N CYS A 63 -6.20 -2.70 7.61
CA CYS A 63 -7.03 -2.14 6.55
C CYS A 63 -6.25 -1.07 5.75
N LEU A 64 -5.54 -0.18 6.42
CA LEU A 64 -4.75 0.86 5.77
C LEU A 64 -3.60 0.28 4.93
N ASP A 65 -2.93 -0.77 5.42
CA ASP A 65 -1.87 -1.47 4.68
C ASP A 65 -2.39 -2.06 3.35
N GLU A 66 -3.56 -2.69 3.39
CA GLU A 66 -4.22 -3.24 2.20
C GLU A 66 -4.68 -2.12 1.25
N ASP A 67 -5.33 -1.09 1.78
CA ASP A 67 -5.88 0.03 1.00
C ASP A 67 -4.79 0.81 0.27
N VAL A 68 -3.62 1.03 0.89
CA VAL A 68 -2.49 1.72 0.26
C VAL A 68 -1.96 0.92 -0.93
N ILE A 69 -1.82 -0.40 -0.81
CA ILE A 69 -1.38 -1.25 -1.92
C ILE A 69 -2.40 -1.25 -3.06
N LEU A 70 -3.70 -1.25 -2.73
CA LEU A 70 -4.76 -1.23 -3.74
C LEU A 70 -4.86 0.12 -4.45
N ALA A 71 -4.57 1.21 -3.75
CA ALA A 71 -4.75 2.57 -4.24
C ALA A 71 -3.54 3.12 -4.98
N ASP A 72 -2.33 2.74 -4.61
CA ASP A 72 -1.09 3.22 -5.23
C ASP A 72 -0.56 2.21 -6.25
N SER A 73 -0.78 2.51 -7.53
CA SER A 73 -0.40 1.64 -8.64
C SER A 73 1.10 1.40 -8.75
N HIS A 74 1.93 2.42 -8.48
CA HIS A 74 3.38 2.29 -8.52
C HIS A 74 3.88 1.40 -7.39
N TRP A 75 3.46 1.69 -6.14
CA TRP A 75 3.81 0.86 -4.98
C TRP A 75 3.42 -0.60 -5.18
N ARG A 76 2.19 -0.84 -5.65
CA ARG A 76 1.70 -2.19 -5.96
C ARG A 76 2.55 -2.91 -7.00
N ALA A 77 2.99 -2.21 -8.05
CA ALA A 77 3.81 -2.78 -9.11
C ALA A 77 5.21 -3.17 -8.59
N VAL A 78 5.85 -2.27 -7.84
CA VAL A 78 7.18 -2.47 -7.27
C VAL A 78 7.18 -3.61 -6.24
N ASP A 79 6.20 -3.61 -5.32
CA ASP A 79 6.06 -4.65 -4.30
C ASP A 79 5.75 -6.02 -4.92
N ASN A 80 4.85 -6.09 -5.92
CA ASN A 80 4.57 -7.34 -6.61
C ASN A 80 5.79 -7.85 -7.41
N SER A 81 6.53 -6.96 -8.07
CA SER A 81 7.77 -7.32 -8.79
C SER A 81 8.79 -7.95 -7.85
N PHE A 82 8.99 -7.37 -6.68
CA PHE A 82 9.90 -7.90 -5.66
C PHE A 82 9.47 -9.30 -5.19
N ARG A 83 8.21 -9.47 -4.80
CA ARG A 83 7.70 -10.79 -4.35
C ARG A 83 7.80 -11.85 -5.44
N VAL A 84 7.48 -11.50 -6.68
CA VAL A 84 7.58 -12.44 -7.82
C VAL A 84 9.04 -12.83 -8.08
N SER A 85 9.99 -11.93 -7.90
CA SER A 85 11.41 -12.26 -8.05
C SER A 85 11.88 -13.31 -7.05
N ILE A 86 11.48 -13.19 -5.76
CA ILE A 86 11.80 -14.18 -4.73
C ILE A 86 11.14 -15.54 -5.01
N ILE A 87 9.85 -15.54 -5.37
CA ILE A 87 9.11 -16.79 -5.61
C ILE A 87 9.56 -17.48 -6.91
N GLY A 88 10.14 -16.72 -7.84
CA GLY A 88 10.71 -17.27 -9.08
C GLY A 88 11.94 -18.14 -8.85
N SER A 89 12.60 -18.01 -7.71
CA SER A 89 13.72 -18.87 -7.33
C SER A 89 13.23 -20.27 -6.92
N PRO A 90 13.93 -21.34 -7.30
CA PRO A 90 13.53 -22.68 -6.93
C PRO A 90 13.71 -22.91 -5.42
N PHE A 91 12.67 -23.41 -4.77
CA PHE A 91 12.75 -23.85 -3.38
C PHE A 91 13.25 -25.28 -3.32
N THR A 92 14.22 -25.54 -2.44
CA THR A 92 14.77 -26.87 -2.17
C THR A 92 14.84 -27.10 -0.67
N VAL A 93 14.62 -28.33 -0.23
CA VAL A 93 14.82 -28.73 1.17
C VAL A 93 16.15 -29.44 1.28
N GLU A 94 17.08 -28.86 2.05
CA GLU A 94 18.38 -29.43 2.28
C GLU A 94 18.44 -30.18 3.63
N PRO A 95 19.11 -31.33 3.71
CA PRO A 95 19.28 -32.02 4.97
C PRO A 95 20.15 -31.20 5.93
N VAL A 96 19.89 -31.33 7.23
CA VAL A 96 20.58 -30.54 8.27
C VAL A 96 22.03 -31.04 8.47
N ASP A 97 22.30 -32.32 8.15
CA ASP A 97 23.61 -32.98 8.19
C ASP A 97 23.68 -34.09 7.14
N SER A 98 24.81 -34.78 7.08
CA SER A 98 25.06 -35.86 6.12
C SER A 98 24.54 -37.23 6.57
N SER A 99 23.68 -37.32 7.59
CA SER A 99 23.11 -38.60 8.03
C SER A 99 21.99 -39.07 7.11
N ASP A 100 21.85 -40.39 6.97
CA ASP A 100 20.77 -41.01 6.18
C ASP A 100 19.38 -40.56 6.69
N LEU A 101 19.25 -40.34 8.00
CA LEU A 101 18.02 -39.87 8.60
C LEU A 101 17.70 -38.43 8.18
N ALA A 102 18.70 -37.54 8.23
CA ALA A 102 18.51 -36.15 7.80
C ALA A 102 18.12 -36.06 6.32
N GLN A 103 18.75 -36.89 5.48
CA GLN A 103 18.40 -37.00 4.06
C GLN A 103 16.96 -37.50 3.88
N ALA A 104 16.57 -38.56 4.60
CA ALA A 104 15.21 -39.11 4.51
C ALA A 104 14.14 -38.08 4.95
N VAL A 105 14.40 -37.28 5.99
CA VAL A 105 13.52 -36.22 6.44
C VAL A 105 13.44 -35.09 5.41
N ALA A 106 14.56 -34.69 4.82
CA ALA A 106 14.57 -33.66 3.79
C ALA A 106 13.77 -34.09 2.55
N ASP A 107 14.00 -35.34 2.08
CA ASP A 107 13.25 -35.89 0.93
C ASP A 107 11.76 -36.00 1.21
N TYR A 108 11.37 -36.37 2.44
CA TYR A 108 9.95 -36.36 2.88
C TYR A 108 9.35 -34.94 2.83
N GLN A 109 10.05 -33.97 3.41
CA GLN A 109 9.58 -32.57 3.43
C GLN A 109 9.52 -31.98 2.01
N GLN A 110 10.52 -32.26 1.17
CA GLN A 110 10.51 -31.88 -0.25
C GLN A 110 9.25 -32.43 -0.93
N LYS A 111 8.97 -33.71 -0.76
CA LYS A 111 7.81 -34.39 -1.34
C LYS A 111 6.49 -33.77 -0.88
N VAL A 112 6.35 -33.57 0.41
CA VAL A 112 5.09 -33.11 1.03
C VAL A 112 4.82 -31.62 0.74
N LEU A 113 5.82 -30.76 0.87
CA LEU A 113 5.63 -29.30 0.76
C LEU A 113 5.71 -28.79 -0.67
N LEU A 114 6.67 -29.27 -1.45
CA LEU A 114 6.95 -28.71 -2.76
C LEU A 114 6.27 -29.48 -3.89
N ASP A 115 6.20 -30.83 -3.79
CA ASP A 115 5.62 -31.64 -4.85
C ASP A 115 4.10 -31.82 -4.71
N GLU A 116 3.60 -32.03 -3.48
CA GLU A 116 2.21 -32.46 -3.27
C GLU A 116 1.30 -31.39 -2.62
N CYS A 117 1.88 -30.42 -1.88
CA CYS A 117 1.07 -29.40 -1.24
C CYS A 117 0.64 -28.33 -2.24
N HIS A 118 -0.67 -28.17 -2.38
CA HIS A 118 -1.20 -27.16 -3.26
C HIS A 118 -1.07 -25.75 -2.64
N GLY A 119 -0.61 -24.79 -3.46
CA GLY A 119 -0.60 -23.37 -3.09
C GLY A 119 0.62 -22.92 -2.29
N TRP A 120 1.69 -23.73 -2.18
CA TRP A 120 2.94 -23.35 -1.52
C TRP A 120 3.51 -22.02 -2.02
N GLN A 121 3.68 -21.87 -3.32
CA GLN A 121 4.20 -20.62 -3.90
C GLN A 121 3.27 -19.43 -3.61
N GLN A 122 1.96 -19.65 -3.62
CA GLN A 122 0.99 -18.59 -3.30
C GLN A 122 1.05 -18.22 -1.81
N ALA A 123 1.24 -19.18 -0.93
CA ALA A 123 1.45 -18.94 0.51
C ALA A 123 2.72 -18.12 0.74
N CYS A 124 3.84 -18.51 0.13
CA CYS A 124 5.08 -17.74 0.18
C CYS A 124 4.90 -16.30 -0.32
N LYS A 125 4.16 -16.12 -1.41
CA LYS A 125 3.85 -14.78 -1.93
C LYS A 125 3.04 -13.93 -0.95
N ARG A 126 2.10 -14.54 -0.22
CA ARG A 126 1.30 -13.86 0.81
C ARG A 126 2.12 -13.57 2.06
N LEU A 127 3.01 -14.50 2.45
CA LEU A 127 3.92 -14.28 3.58
C LEU A 127 4.85 -13.08 3.37
N LEU A 128 5.36 -12.89 2.16
CA LEU A 128 6.16 -11.71 1.79
C LEU A 128 5.40 -10.38 1.88
N PHE A 129 4.06 -10.40 2.07
CA PHE A 129 3.32 -9.22 2.49
C PHE A 129 3.77 -8.72 3.88
N GLY A 130 4.35 -9.60 4.68
CA GLY A 130 4.90 -9.25 5.99
C GLY A 130 6.01 -8.20 5.93
N ASP A 131 6.81 -8.11 4.87
CA ASP A 131 7.77 -7.01 4.69
C ASP A 131 7.08 -5.66 4.65
N THR A 132 5.94 -5.61 4.00
CA THR A 132 5.17 -4.38 3.80
C THR A 132 4.35 -4.04 5.04
N ALA A 133 3.62 -5.00 5.59
CA ALA A 133 2.71 -4.80 6.74
C ALA A 133 3.39 -4.92 8.11
N GLY A 134 4.59 -5.54 8.17
CA GLY A 134 5.36 -5.85 9.37
C GLY A 134 5.35 -7.33 9.75
N TYR A 135 4.31 -8.06 9.39
CA TYR A 135 4.17 -9.51 9.54
C TYR A 135 3.07 -10.04 8.63
N ALA A 136 3.10 -11.34 8.40
CA ALA A 136 2.03 -12.07 7.73
C ALA A 136 1.83 -13.44 8.40
N LEU A 137 0.66 -14.02 8.21
CA LEU A 137 0.26 -15.27 8.85
C LEU A 137 -0.54 -16.13 7.89
N GLU A 138 -0.17 -17.41 7.78
CA GLU A 138 -0.89 -18.43 7.04
C GLU A 138 -1.33 -19.55 8.00
N GLU A 139 -2.55 -20.03 7.88
CA GLU A 139 -3.00 -21.24 8.53
C GLU A 139 -2.62 -22.44 7.67
N VAL A 140 -1.93 -23.39 8.25
CA VAL A 140 -1.56 -24.65 7.58
C VAL A 140 -2.72 -25.65 7.76
N VAL A 141 -3.25 -26.13 6.65
CA VAL A 141 -4.31 -27.12 6.62
C VAL A 141 -3.69 -28.50 6.50
N TYR A 142 -3.98 -29.38 7.46
CA TYR A 142 -3.46 -30.74 7.52
C TYR A 142 -4.53 -31.77 7.22
N GLU A 143 -4.11 -32.85 6.55
CA GLU A 143 -4.89 -34.07 6.39
C GLU A 143 -4.06 -35.26 6.84
N TRP A 144 -4.71 -36.21 7.52
CA TRP A 144 -4.05 -37.48 7.87
C TRP A 144 -4.02 -38.38 6.65
N ARG A 145 -2.82 -38.67 6.12
CA ARG A 145 -2.67 -39.48 4.92
C ARG A 145 -1.38 -40.28 4.90
N GLU A 146 -1.36 -41.32 4.07
CA GLU A 146 -0.20 -42.09 3.73
C GLU A 146 0.61 -41.40 2.63
N VAL A 147 1.88 -41.17 2.86
CA VAL A 147 2.82 -40.56 1.92
C VAL A 147 3.92 -41.57 1.55
N ASN A 148 4.07 -41.82 0.27
CA ASN A 148 5.11 -42.65 -0.28
C ASN A 148 6.21 -41.79 -0.89
N TYR A 149 7.46 -42.00 -0.45
CA TYR A 149 8.63 -41.29 -0.96
C TYR A 149 9.85 -42.14 -1.04
N ASN A 150 10.88 -41.72 -1.79
CA ASN A 150 12.12 -42.42 -1.95
C ASN A 150 13.27 -41.60 -1.37
N SER A 151 14.17 -42.24 -0.61
CA SER A 151 15.38 -41.61 -0.08
C SER A 151 16.52 -42.65 0.00
N GLY A 152 17.74 -42.28 -0.40
CA GLY A 152 18.91 -43.14 -0.34
C GLY A 152 18.75 -44.45 -1.10
N GLY A 153 17.89 -44.52 -2.12
CA GLY A 153 17.59 -45.75 -2.87
C GLY A 153 16.57 -46.69 -2.19
N HIS A 154 15.99 -46.29 -1.08
CA HIS A 154 14.93 -47.01 -0.37
C HIS A 154 13.59 -46.32 -0.53
N SER A 155 12.48 -47.09 -0.59
CA SER A 155 11.12 -46.59 -0.58
C SER A 155 10.59 -46.60 0.84
N TYR A 156 10.02 -45.49 1.25
CA TYR A 156 9.41 -45.29 2.56
C TYR A 156 7.92 -45.00 2.41
N THR A 157 7.15 -45.51 3.35
CA THR A 157 5.72 -45.22 3.51
C THR A 157 5.49 -44.64 4.91
N VAL A 158 4.98 -43.43 5.02
CA VAL A 158 4.71 -42.73 6.29
C VAL A 158 3.26 -42.35 6.36
N GLU A 159 2.57 -42.74 7.41
CA GLU A 159 1.22 -42.28 7.71
C GLU A 159 1.31 -41.16 8.76
N ALA A 160 0.99 -39.92 8.36
CA ALA A 160 1.13 -38.74 9.21
C ALA A 160 0.17 -37.61 8.84
N PRO A 161 -0.06 -36.66 9.77
CA PRO A 161 -0.69 -35.37 9.41
C PRO A 161 0.21 -34.65 8.41
N THR A 162 -0.29 -34.45 7.20
CA THR A 162 0.46 -33.92 6.08
C THR A 162 -0.16 -32.58 5.65
N PRO A 163 0.62 -31.51 5.46
CA PRO A 163 0.10 -30.25 4.94
C PRO A 163 -0.44 -30.45 3.52
N ILE A 164 -1.68 -30.04 3.30
CA ILE A 164 -2.36 -30.11 2.01
C ILE A 164 -2.60 -28.75 1.38
N GLY A 165 -2.50 -27.67 2.17
CA GLY A 165 -2.74 -26.32 1.70
C GLY A 165 -2.51 -25.28 2.79
N PHE A 166 -2.64 -24.02 2.38
CA PHE A 166 -2.45 -22.86 3.22
C PHE A 166 -3.61 -21.87 3.04
N GLU A 167 -4.11 -21.32 4.15
CA GLU A 167 -5.13 -20.29 4.15
C GLU A 167 -4.59 -18.99 4.74
N TRP A 168 -4.76 -17.90 4.01
CA TRP A 168 -4.29 -16.60 4.45
C TRP A 168 -5.13 -16.06 5.61
N VAL A 169 -4.48 -15.77 6.71
CA VAL A 169 -5.08 -15.08 7.84
C VAL A 169 -4.79 -13.59 7.72
N ARG A 170 -5.84 -12.80 7.44
CA ARG A 170 -5.68 -11.34 7.33
C ARG A 170 -5.30 -10.74 8.67
N ASN A 171 -4.37 -9.78 8.65
CA ASN A 171 -3.90 -9.09 9.84
C ASN A 171 -4.99 -8.32 10.60
N VAL A 172 -6.16 -8.09 10.00
CA VAL A 172 -7.33 -7.50 10.66
C VAL A 172 -7.86 -8.34 11.84
N HIS A 173 -7.58 -9.64 11.85
CA HIS A 173 -7.99 -10.59 12.89
C HIS A 173 -6.92 -10.82 13.96
N THR A 174 -5.91 -9.96 14.02
CA THR A 174 -4.76 -10.16 14.89
C THR A 174 -4.53 -8.96 15.80
N ARG A 175 -3.79 -9.20 16.89
CA ARG A 175 -3.24 -8.15 17.76
C ARG A 175 -1.90 -8.56 18.35
N TRP A 176 -1.14 -7.57 18.79
CA TRP A 176 0.09 -7.77 19.58
C TRP A 176 -0.20 -7.56 21.08
N ASN A 177 -0.06 -8.60 21.87
CA ASN A 177 -0.27 -8.52 23.31
C ASN A 177 1.00 -8.04 24.01
N GLN A 178 1.05 -6.77 24.40
CA GLN A 178 2.17 -6.15 25.10
C GLN A 178 2.44 -6.76 26.45
N ALA A 179 1.40 -7.04 27.22
CA ALA A 179 1.53 -7.57 28.57
C ALA A 179 2.25 -8.93 28.61
N GLN A 180 2.39 -9.56 27.46
CA GLN A 180 3.04 -10.86 27.28
C GLN A 180 4.22 -10.80 26.29
N GLY A 181 4.94 -9.66 26.25
CA GLY A 181 6.15 -9.54 25.46
C GLY A 181 5.92 -9.42 23.95
N ASP A 182 4.91 -8.66 23.52
CA ASP A 182 4.54 -8.51 22.11
C ASP A 182 4.22 -9.84 21.43
N ARG A 183 3.43 -10.67 22.09
CA ARG A 183 2.97 -11.94 21.54
C ARG A 183 1.86 -11.71 20.53
N LEU A 184 1.95 -12.34 19.36
CA LEU A 184 0.90 -12.33 18.34
C LEU A 184 -0.27 -13.20 18.77
N GLU A 185 -1.47 -12.64 18.74
CA GLU A 185 -2.72 -13.28 19.11
C GLU A 185 -3.75 -13.13 18.00
N LEU A 186 -4.57 -14.16 17.80
CA LEU A 186 -5.69 -14.18 16.89
C LEU A 186 -6.98 -13.88 17.64
N ASP A 187 -7.86 -13.10 17.03
CA ASP A 187 -9.23 -12.92 17.49
C ASP A 187 -10.07 -14.14 17.12
N SER A 188 -10.68 -14.75 18.13
CA SER A 188 -11.56 -15.90 17.97
C SER A 188 -12.86 -15.67 18.72
N ARG A 189 -13.88 -16.52 18.48
CA ARG A 189 -15.17 -16.45 19.17
C ARG A 189 -15.06 -16.56 20.68
N ASP A 190 -14.03 -17.28 21.15
CA ASP A 190 -13.79 -17.57 22.57
C ASP A 190 -12.77 -16.61 23.20
N GLY A 191 -12.37 -15.57 22.47
CA GLY A 191 -11.38 -14.60 22.89
C GLY A 191 -10.07 -14.68 22.08
N PHE A 192 -8.99 -14.10 22.62
CA PHE A 192 -7.70 -14.06 21.95
C PHE A 192 -6.89 -15.33 22.15
N PHE A 193 -6.45 -15.91 21.04
CA PHE A 193 -5.67 -17.14 21.00
C PHE A 193 -4.23 -16.82 20.57
N PRO A 194 -3.20 -17.22 21.36
CA PRO A 194 -1.81 -17.00 20.99
C PRO A 194 -1.38 -17.93 19.85
N VAL A 195 -0.86 -17.35 18.78
CA VAL A 195 -0.33 -18.09 17.62
C VAL A 195 0.72 -19.12 18.05
N SER A 196 1.57 -18.76 19.02
CA SER A 196 2.61 -19.62 19.55
C SER A 196 2.11 -20.86 20.34
N ALA A 197 0.82 -20.93 20.67
CA ALA A 197 0.27 -22.09 21.40
C ALA A 197 0.14 -23.34 20.51
N THR A 198 0.06 -23.15 19.17
CA THR A 198 0.01 -24.24 18.19
C THR A 198 0.97 -23.95 17.04
N PRO A 199 2.30 -24.03 17.27
CA PRO A 199 3.32 -23.54 16.33
C PRO A 199 3.25 -24.23 14.96
N HIS A 200 2.91 -25.51 14.89
CA HIS A 200 2.81 -26.23 13.63
C HIS A 200 1.62 -25.82 12.77
N LYS A 201 0.59 -25.21 13.39
CA LYS A 201 -0.62 -24.80 12.69
C LYS A 201 -0.42 -23.51 11.89
N TRP A 202 0.56 -22.70 12.28
CA TRP A 202 0.73 -21.34 11.78
C TRP A 202 2.10 -21.16 11.16
N LEU A 203 2.12 -20.80 9.89
CA LEU A 203 3.33 -20.32 9.23
C LEU A 203 3.32 -18.79 9.32
N THR A 204 4.26 -18.25 10.07
CA THR A 204 4.38 -16.81 10.32
C THR A 204 5.59 -16.25 9.57
N TYR A 205 5.46 -15.02 9.13
CA TYR A 205 6.57 -14.24 8.60
C TYR A 205 6.59 -12.89 9.31
N THR A 206 7.74 -12.49 9.81
CA THR A 206 7.92 -11.20 10.47
C THR A 206 9.05 -10.44 9.79
N ALA A 207 8.79 -9.22 9.35
CA ALA A 207 9.81 -8.39 8.71
C ALA A 207 11.06 -8.27 9.59
N ALA A 208 12.22 -8.52 9.00
CA ALA A 208 13.51 -8.41 9.68
C ALA A 208 13.90 -6.94 9.83
N HIS A 209 13.74 -6.38 11.03
CA HIS A 209 14.16 -5.01 11.36
C HIS A 209 14.53 -4.91 12.83
N ASP A 210 15.38 -3.93 13.16
CA ASP A 210 15.86 -3.65 14.52
C ASP A 210 14.81 -3.01 15.43
N PHE A 211 13.63 -2.69 14.89
CA PHE A 211 12.55 -2.06 15.64
C PHE A 211 11.65 -3.08 16.34
N MET A 212 10.92 -2.60 17.36
CA MET A 212 9.89 -3.41 17.99
C MET A 212 8.88 -3.94 16.98
N VAL A 213 8.40 -5.16 17.13
CA VAL A 213 7.56 -5.90 16.17
C VAL A 213 6.38 -5.08 15.67
N ARG A 214 5.76 -4.30 16.54
CA ARG A 214 4.60 -3.45 16.20
C ARG A 214 4.91 -2.26 15.28
N ARG A 215 6.18 -1.95 15.07
CA ARG A 215 6.67 -0.86 14.21
C ARG A 215 7.39 -1.36 12.96
N ARG A 216 7.34 -2.64 12.71
CA ARG A 216 7.94 -3.21 11.51
C ARG A 216 7.03 -3.01 10.29
N GLY A 217 7.63 -3.13 9.12
CA GLY A 217 6.96 -3.03 7.83
C GLY A 217 7.18 -1.70 7.11
N LEU A 218 7.42 -1.81 5.81
CA LEU A 218 7.73 -0.69 4.93
C LEU A 218 6.58 0.32 4.83
N ASN A 219 5.35 -0.13 5.09
CA ASN A 219 4.17 0.74 5.02
C ASN A 219 4.16 1.85 6.07
N TYR A 220 4.92 1.74 7.17
CA TYR A 220 5.09 2.88 8.08
C TYR A 220 5.69 4.11 7.39
N THR A 221 6.56 3.90 6.41
CA THR A 221 7.12 4.98 5.59
C THR A 221 6.27 5.24 4.34
N ASN A 222 5.87 4.17 3.65
CA ASN A 222 5.15 4.28 2.37
C ASN A 222 3.79 4.99 2.49
N ILE A 223 3.06 4.81 3.59
CA ILE A 223 1.77 5.46 3.82
C ILE A 223 1.89 6.98 3.74
N TRP A 224 2.98 7.57 4.24
CA TRP A 224 3.23 9.00 4.13
C TRP A 224 3.49 9.44 2.70
N LEU A 225 4.26 8.65 1.93
CA LEU A 225 4.52 8.91 0.51
C LEU A 225 3.23 8.83 -0.30
N SER A 226 2.44 7.79 -0.09
CA SER A 226 1.15 7.60 -0.76
C SER A 226 0.12 8.68 -0.37
N LEU A 227 0.14 9.17 0.87
CA LEU A 227 -0.71 10.27 1.31
C LEU A 227 -0.37 11.59 0.59
N ILE A 228 0.91 11.90 0.46
CA ILE A 228 1.37 13.09 -0.29
C ILE A 228 0.94 12.97 -1.76
N LYS A 229 1.16 11.82 -2.37
CA LYS A 229 0.79 11.49 -3.76
C LYS A 229 -0.71 11.63 -4.02
N LEU A 230 -1.55 11.11 -3.11
CA LEU A 230 -3.00 11.24 -3.20
C LEU A 230 -3.45 12.71 -3.13
N ASN A 231 -2.89 13.49 -2.20
CA ASN A 231 -3.19 14.90 -2.07
C ASN A 231 -2.73 15.71 -3.29
N ASP A 232 -1.60 15.36 -3.87
CA ASP A 232 -1.10 15.99 -5.09
C ASP A 232 -1.99 15.68 -6.29
N TRP A 233 -2.40 14.44 -6.46
CA TRP A 233 -3.35 14.05 -7.51
C TRP A 233 -4.70 14.77 -7.38
N ALA A 234 -5.21 14.91 -6.16
CA ALA A 234 -6.43 15.64 -5.91
C ALA A 234 -6.33 17.13 -6.31
N ARG A 235 -5.19 17.74 -6.00
CA ARG A 235 -4.90 19.13 -6.39
C ARG A 235 -4.71 19.27 -7.90
N TRP A 236 -3.98 18.35 -8.52
CA TRP A 236 -3.78 18.34 -9.96
C TRP A 236 -5.10 18.14 -10.71
N ALA A 237 -5.95 17.23 -10.27
CA ALA A 237 -7.27 17.02 -10.83
C ALA A 237 -8.13 18.29 -10.71
N ALA A 238 -8.13 18.95 -9.56
CA ALA A 238 -8.83 20.23 -9.36
C ALA A 238 -8.25 21.33 -10.26
N LEU A 239 -6.94 21.38 -10.43
CA LEU A 239 -6.28 22.31 -11.34
C LEU A 239 -6.72 22.08 -12.80
N LEU A 240 -6.78 20.81 -13.25
CA LEU A 240 -7.24 20.47 -14.59
C LEU A 240 -8.70 20.82 -14.80
N ASP A 241 -9.55 20.69 -13.79
CA ASP A 241 -10.95 21.12 -13.85
C ASP A 241 -11.07 22.65 -13.99
N ILE A 242 -10.19 23.40 -13.34
CA ILE A 242 -10.14 24.86 -13.43
C ILE A 242 -9.56 25.33 -14.76
N TRP A 243 -8.43 24.76 -15.18
CA TRP A 243 -7.67 25.21 -16.34
C TRP A 243 -8.01 24.50 -17.65
N GLY A 244 -8.60 23.32 -17.57
CA GLY A 244 -9.09 22.56 -18.73
C GLY A 244 -10.28 23.23 -19.40
N LEU A 245 -11.02 24.02 -18.67
CA LEU A 245 -12.08 24.88 -19.16
C LEU A 245 -11.57 26.31 -19.04
N ARG A 246 -11.16 26.93 -20.15
CA ARG A 246 -10.83 28.37 -20.16
C ARG A 246 -12.00 29.13 -19.54
N ALA A 247 -11.76 29.73 -18.37
CA ALA A 247 -12.75 30.55 -17.73
C ALA A 247 -13.14 31.71 -18.69
N PRO A 248 -14.38 31.80 -19.13
CA PRO A 248 -14.78 32.90 -20.02
C PRO A 248 -14.65 34.24 -19.29
N VAL A 249 -13.80 35.09 -19.81
CA VAL A 249 -13.68 36.47 -19.35
C VAL A 249 -14.35 37.36 -20.36
N VAL A 250 -15.39 38.04 -19.94
CA VAL A 250 -16.12 38.97 -20.80
C VAL A 250 -15.81 40.40 -20.37
N LYS A 251 -15.30 41.17 -21.32
CA LYS A 251 -15.13 42.64 -21.18
C LYS A 251 -16.32 43.34 -21.79
N TYR A 252 -16.84 44.33 -21.11
CA TYR A 252 -17.95 45.13 -21.59
C TYR A 252 -17.76 46.60 -21.23
N ALA A 253 -18.44 47.52 -21.98
CA ALA A 253 -18.30 48.96 -21.80
C ALA A 253 -18.83 49.39 -20.42
N ARG A 254 -18.11 50.28 -19.75
CA ARG A 254 -18.36 50.70 -18.36
C ARG A 254 -19.74 51.37 -18.18
N ASP A 255 -20.22 52.03 -19.18
CA ASP A 255 -21.56 52.68 -19.18
C ASP A 255 -22.69 51.66 -19.02
N ARG A 256 -22.51 50.45 -19.54
CA ARG A 256 -23.46 49.33 -19.42
C ARG A 256 -23.40 48.58 -18.09
N TRP A 257 -22.34 48.78 -17.30
CA TRP A 257 -22.20 48.13 -15.99
C TRP A 257 -23.16 48.63 -14.94
N GLN A 258 -23.71 49.82 -15.12
CA GLN A 258 -24.69 50.41 -14.22
C GLN A 258 -26.07 49.77 -14.35
N ASP A 259 -26.34 49.01 -15.42
CA ASP A 259 -27.57 48.25 -15.56
C ASP A 259 -27.47 46.91 -14.79
N GLU A 260 -28.10 46.87 -13.63
CA GLU A 260 -28.09 45.74 -12.72
C GLU A 260 -28.70 44.47 -13.35
N LYS A 261 -29.72 44.63 -14.20
CA LYS A 261 -30.40 43.54 -14.86
C LYS A 261 -29.48 42.89 -15.90
N MET A 262 -28.83 43.68 -16.71
CA MET A 262 -27.89 43.22 -17.72
C MET A 262 -26.66 42.55 -17.09
N ARG A 263 -26.15 43.10 -15.98
CA ARG A 263 -25.06 42.50 -15.20
C ARG A 263 -25.41 41.12 -14.67
N THR A 264 -26.63 40.97 -14.09
CA THR A 264 -27.12 39.72 -13.54
C THR A 264 -27.29 38.64 -14.63
N GLU A 265 -27.86 39.02 -15.78
CA GLU A 265 -28.03 38.15 -16.94
C GLU A 265 -26.68 37.71 -17.51
N LEU A 266 -25.70 38.60 -17.62
CA LEU A 266 -24.36 38.29 -18.11
C LEU A 266 -23.61 37.32 -17.18
N ILE A 267 -23.65 37.56 -15.88
CA ILE A 267 -23.07 36.67 -14.87
C ILE A 267 -23.74 35.29 -14.93
N ALA A 268 -25.06 35.23 -15.06
CA ALA A 268 -25.77 33.96 -15.18
C ALA A 268 -25.40 33.20 -16.46
N GLN A 269 -25.23 33.88 -17.59
CA GLN A 269 -24.77 33.28 -18.84
C GLN A 269 -23.31 32.74 -18.74
N ILE A 270 -22.42 33.52 -18.11
CA ILE A 270 -21.03 33.11 -17.88
C ILE A 270 -20.96 31.88 -16.96
N GLN A 271 -21.78 31.88 -15.91
CA GLN A 271 -21.86 30.72 -14.98
C GLN A 271 -22.46 29.49 -15.65
N ALA A 272 -23.42 29.65 -16.56
CA ALA A 272 -23.96 28.53 -17.35
C ALA A 272 -22.94 27.97 -18.35
N TRP A 273 -22.07 28.82 -18.91
CA TRP A 273 -21.06 28.42 -19.90
C TRP A 273 -19.85 27.74 -19.27
N GLY A 274 -19.41 28.19 -18.09
CA GLY A 274 -18.13 27.77 -17.47
C GLY A 274 -18.29 26.92 -16.22
N LYS A 275 -19.37 26.15 -16.04
CA LYS A 275 -19.60 25.35 -14.81
C LYS A 275 -19.37 26.17 -13.52
N GLY A 276 -19.70 27.45 -13.54
CA GLY A 276 -19.62 28.33 -12.36
C GLY A 276 -18.31 29.08 -12.19
N MET A 277 -17.34 28.94 -13.09
CA MET A 277 -16.12 29.73 -13.09
C MET A 277 -16.07 30.66 -14.31
N GLY A 278 -16.33 31.93 -14.08
CA GLY A 278 -16.21 33.00 -15.08
C GLY A 278 -16.32 34.37 -14.41
N ALA A 279 -15.75 35.36 -15.05
CA ALA A 279 -15.75 36.72 -14.54
C ALA A 279 -16.13 37.72 -15.64
N ALA A 280 -16.83 38.76 -15.25
CA ALA A 280 -17.20 39.87 -16.12
C ALA A 280 -16.62 41.16 -15.52
N PHE A 281 -15.92 41.91 -16.35
CA PHE A 281 -15.25 43.16 -15.93
C PHE A 281 -15.56 44.28 -16.92
N PRO A 282 -15.63 45.54 -16.48
CA PRO A 282 -15.61 46.68 -17.36
C PRO A 282 -14.34 46.69 -18.24
N ASP A 283 -14.46 47.23 -19.44
CA ASP A 283 -13.38 47.26 -20.44
C ASP A 283 -12.16 48.12 -20.03
N ASP A 284 -12.37 48.99 -19.05
CA ASP A 284 -11.34 49.84 -18.43
C ASP A 284 -10.62 49.17 -17.23
N VAL A 285 -11.03 47.96 -16.85
CA VAL A 285 -10.35 47.18 -15.80
C VAL A 285 -9.41 46.19 -16.44
N GLU A 286 -8.12 46.38 -16.21
CA GLU A 286 -7.12 45.38 -16.51
C GLU A 286 -7.19 44.30 -15.43
N PHE A 287 -7.66 43.13 -15.83
CA PHE A 287 -7.57 41.94 -14.98
C PHE A 287 -6.43 41.09 -15.47
N ASP A 288 -5.38 41.03 -14.66
CA ASP A 288 -4.28 40.08 -14.88
C ASP A 288 -4.77 38.70 -14.43
N ALA A 289 -5.27 37.94 -15.41
CA ALA A 289 -5.63 36.53 -15.20
C ALA A 289 -4.37 35.63 -15.23
N SER A 290 -3.18 36.22 -15.26
CA SER A 290 -1.97 35.43 -15.17
C SER A 290 -1.93 34.79 -13.79
N PRO A 291 -2.09 33.48 -13.67
CA PRO A 291 -1.75 32.81 -12.43
C PRO A 291 -0.28 33.12 -12.16
N GLY A 292 0.08 33.36 -10.92
CA GLY A 292 1.46 33.63 -10.53
C GLY A 292 2.44 32.49 -10.82
N ILE A 293 1.93 31.42 -11.45
CA ILE A 293 2.68 30.26 -11.93
C ILE A 293 2.30 30.07 -13.40
N SER A 294 3.29 30.07 -14.31
CA SER A 294 3.03 29.82 -15.73
C SER A 294 2.45 28.43 -15.95
N ASP A 295 1.57 28.27 -16.93
CA ASP A 295 0.85 27.02 -17.24
C ASP A 295 1.82 25.81 -17.42
N GLY A 296 3.06 26.06 -17.87
CA GLY A 296 4.12 25.06 -17.98
C GLY A 296 4.75 24.64 -16.65
N ASP A 297 4.87 25.56 -15.70
CA ASP A 297 5.58 25.32 -14.44
C ASP A 297 4.75 24.49 -13.47
N SER A 298 3.43 24.69 -13.40
CA SER A 298 2.55 23.93 -12.50
C SER A 298 2.46 22.46 -12.90
N ARG A 299 2.36 22.16 -14.20
CA ARG A 299 2.37 20.78 -14.72
C ARG A 299 3.69 20.08 -14.44
N GLY A 300 4.79 20.80 -14.64
CA GLY A 300 6.14 20.31 -14.36
C GLY A 300 6.34 19.99 -12.88
N MET A 301 5.84 20.82 -11.98
CA MET A 301 5.93 20.62 -10.53
C MET A 301 5.19 19.35 -10.05
N HIS A 302 3.95 19.13 -10.50
CA HIS A 302 3.19 17.92 -10.14
C HIS A 302 3.87 16.66 -10.69
N ALA A 303 4.30 16.67 -11.95
CA ALA A 303 5.01 15.56 -12.55
C ALA A 303 6.34 15.26 -11.85
N ALA A 304 7.10 16.30 -11.49
CA ALA A 304 8.34 16.16 -10.75
C ALA A 304 8.11 15.58 -9.34
N LEU A 305 7.09 16.06 -8.62
CA LEU A 305 6.75 15.54 -7.30
C LEU A 305 6.36 14.05 -7.37
N LEU A 306 5.52 13.66 -8.33
CA LEU A 306 5.16 12.26 -8.54
C LEU A 306 6.38 11.40 -8.88
N GLY A 307 7.29 11.91 -9.72
CA GLY A 307 8.55 11.23 -10.03
C GLY A 307 9.42 11.01 -8.78
N VAL A 308 9.56 12.02 -7.93
CA VAL A 308 10.29 11.90 -6.66
C VAL A 308 9.64 10.85 -5.75
N ILE A 309 8.31 10.90 -5.57
CA ILE A 309 7.62 9.93 -4.70
C ILE A 309 7.77 8.51 -5.24
N ASN A 310 7.57 8.30 -6.54
CA ASN A 310 7.75 6.98 -7.16
C ASN A 310 9.19 6.46 -6.97
N SER A 311 10.17 7.34 -7.14
CA SER A 311 11.58 7.04 -6.90
C SER A 311 11.84 6.60 -5.46
N GLU A 312 11.32 7.34 -4.48
CA GLU A 312 11.47 6.99 -3.06
C GLU A 312 10.76 5.67 -2.72
N GLN A 313 9.59 5.39 -3.31
CA GLN A 313 8.90 4.11 -3.17
C GLN A 313 9.71 2.94 -3.76
N SER A 314 10.35 3.13 -4.91
CA SER A 314 11.22 2.13 -5.53
C SER A 314 12.45 1.85 -4.65
N LYS A 315 13.13 2.89 -4.16
CA LYS A 315 14.25 2.76 -3.22
C LYS A 315 13.85 2.05 -1.93
N LEU A 316 12.69 2.40 -1.38
CA LEU A 316 12.17 1.80 -0.15
C LEU A 316 11.97 0.28 -0.28
N ARG A 317 11.56 -0.21 -1.46
CA ARG A 317 11.24 -1.63 -1.66
C ARG A 317 12.36 -2.43 -2.29
N GLN A 318 13.10 -1.86 -3.23
CA GLN A 318 14.10 -2.56 -4.05
C GLN A 318 15.53 -2.08 -3.79
N GLY A 319 15.71 -1.07 -2.93
CA GLY A 319 17.01 -0.46 -2.68
C GLY A 319 17.52 0.42 -3.83
N GLU A 320 16.81 0.44 -4.97
CA GLU A 320 17.26 1.12 -6.16
C GLU A 320 16.11 1.73 -6.97
N GLN A 321 16.42 2.59 -7.94
CA GLN A 321 15.47 3.38 -8.71
C GLN A 321 15.43 3.02 -10.21
N LEU A 322 16.57 2.72 -10.82
CA LEU A 322 16.74 2.67 -12.27
C LEU A 322 16.08 1.48 -12.98
N THR A 323 15.87 0.35 -12.30
CA THR A 323 15.20 -0.80 -12.93
C THR A 323 13.69 -0.62 -13.05
N THR A 324 13.13 0.38 -12.36
CA THR A 324 11.69 0.70 -12.39
C THR A 324 11.35 1.86 -13.32
N GLU A 325 12.29 2.75 -13.62
CA GLU A 325 12.07 3.92 -14.49
C GLU A 325 13.17 4.01 -15.56
N THR A 326 12.85 3.68 -16.79
CA THR A 326 13.70 3.88 -17.97
C THR A 326 13.66 5.34 -18.43
N GLY A 327 14.23 6.23 -17.65
CA GLY A 327 14.21 7.67 -17.94
C GLY A 327 15.56 8.33 -17.77
N GLY A 328 16.34 8.40 -18.85
CA GLY A 328 17.57 9.20 -18.91
C GLY A 328 18.84 8.37 -19.03
N ALA A 329 19.81 8.89 -19.76
CA ALA A 329 21.07 8.25 -20.09
C ALA A 329 21.91 7.88 -18.84
N GLY A 330 21.55 6.78 -18.19
CA GLY A 330 22.37 6.12 -17.18
C GLY A 330 23.57 5.46 -17.85
N SER A 331 24.77 5.61 -17.28
CA SER A 331 25.92 4.87 -17.75
C SER A 331 25.69 3.37 -17.47
N TYR A 332 26.18 2.49 -18.34
CA TYR A 332 26.10 1.04 -18.17
C TYR A 332 26.57 0.57 -16.79
N ALA A 333 27.66 1.16 -16.27
CA ALA A 333 28.19 0.88 -14.93
C ALA A 333 27.22 1.23 -13.80
N LEU A 334 26.43 2.30 -13.93
CA LEU A 334 25.41 2.68 -12.94
C LEU A 334 24.23 1.68 -12.98
N SER A 335 23.83 1.24 -14.16
CA SER A 335 22.79 0.22 -14.33
C SER A 335 23.19 -1.12 -13.73
N GLU A 336 24.46 -1.52 -13.85
CA GLU A 336 25.01 -2.74 -13.25
C GLU A 336 24.99 -2.65 -11.70
N THR A 337 25.45 -1.53 -11.13
CA THR A 337 25.41 -1.33 -9.67
C THR A 337 23.97 -1.37 -9.12
N HIS A 338 23.00 -0.83 -9.83
CA HIS A 338 21.60 -0.89 -9.41
C HIS A 338 21.01 -2.30 -9.51
N ALA A 339 21.40 -3.06 -10.53
CA ALA A 339 21.02 -4.47 -10.66
C ALA A 339 21.59 -5.32 -9.51
N ASP A 340 22.84 -5.07 -9.12
CA ASP A 340 23.49 -5.72 -7.99
C ASP A 340 22.79 -5.40 -6.67
N THR A 341 22.49 -4.13 -6.39
CA THR A 341 21.74 -3.73 -5.19
C THR A 341 20.38 -4.39 -5.11
N LYS A 342 19.65 -4.46 -6.23
CA LYS A 342 18.38 -5.17 -6.27
C LYS A 342 18.52 -6.66 -6.02
N ALA A 343 19.58 -7.29 -6.56
CA ALA A 343 19.88 -8.72 -6.33
C ALA A 343 20.15 -8.99 -4.85
N GLU A 344 20.94 -8.12 -4.18
CA GLU A 344 21.19 -8.21 -2.74
C GLU A 344 19.90 -8.14 -1.91
N HIS A 345 18.99 -7.22 -2.23
CA HIS A 345 17.69 -7.12 -1.54
C HIS A 345 16.80 -8.34 -1.78
N ILE A 346 16.83 -8.93 -2.98
CA ILE A 346 16.10 -10.16 -3.27
C ILE A 346 16.68 -11.32 -2.46
N GLU A 347 18.01 -11.47 -2.41
CA GLU A 347 18.70 -12.48 -1.63
C GLU A 347 18.37 -12.35 -0.14
N GLU A 348 18.37 -11.15 0.42
CA GLU A 348 17.94 -10.90 1.80
C GLU A 348 16.49 -11.38 2.03
N GLY A 349 15.57 -11.05 1.12
CA GLY A 349 14.18 -11.51 1.18
C GLY A 349 14.03 -13.02 1.11
N GLU A 350 14.84 -13.71 0.27
CA GLU A 350 14.90 -15.17 0.18
C GLU A 350 15.42 -15.78 1.48
N GLN A 351 16.49 -15.22 2.07
CA GLN A 351 17.06 -15.68 3.33
C GLN A 351 16.07 -15.54 4.48
N ASN A 352 15.36 -14.40 4.56
CA ASN A 352 14.35 -14.14 5.58
C ASN A 352 13.20 -15.15 5.48
N LEU A 353 12.63 -15.33 4.27
CA LEU A 353 11.58 -16.31 4.04
C LEU A 353 12.03 -17.74 4.38
N SER A 354 13.22 -18.14 3.94
CA SER A 354 13.79 -19.45 4.23
C SER A 354 13.99 -19.67 5.73
N SER A 355 14.41 -18.62 6.46
CA SER A 355 14.60 -18.68 7.91
C SER A 355 13.29 -18.95 8.64
N GLU A 356 12.21 -18.25 8.28
CA GLU A 356 10.89 -18.41 8.89
C GLU A 356 10.29 -19.79 8.58
N VAL A 357 10.38 -20.25 7.34
CA VAL A 357 9.95 -21.60 6.95
C VAL A 357 10.76 -22.66 7.69
N ARG A 358 12.08 -22.51 7.82
CA ARG A 358 12.94 -23.42 8.58
C ARG A 358 12.57 -23.46 10.05
N GLN A 359 12.23 -22.33 10.65
CA GLN A 359 11.77 -22.26 12.03
C GLN A 359 10.45 -23.02 12.20
N TRP A 360 9.51 -22.85 11.30
CA TRP A 360 8.24 -23.58 11.29
C TRP A 360 8.45 -25.09 11.13
N LEU A 361 9.33 -25.55 10.23
CA LEU A 361 9.63 -26.97 10.02
C LEU A 361 10.30 -27.64 11.24
N ARG A 362 10.95 -26.86 12.11
CA ARG A 362 11.59 -27.35 13.34
C ARG A 362 10.66 -27.35 14.56
N ALA A 363 9.57 -26.61 14.50
CA ALA A 363 8.60 -26.51 15.60
C ALA A 363 7.77 -27.78 15.72
#